data_4a48ffbd5abc8d4c9d567f45c197daee
#
_entry.id   4a48ffbd5abc8d4c9d567f45c197daee
#
_cell.length_a   1.000
_cell.length_b   1.000
_cell.length_c   1.000
_cell.angle_alpha   90.00
_cell.angle_beta   90.00
_cell.angle_gamma   90.00
#
_symmetry.space_group_name_H-M   'P 1'
#
loop_
_entity.id
_entity.type
_entity.pdbx_description
1 polymer ?
#
loop_
_entity_poly.entity_id
_entity_poly.type
_entity_poly.pdbx_seq_one_letter_code
_entity_poly.pdbx_strand_id
1 'polypeptide(L)'
;IKSSAASDVYKRQANMYTVPSYVTYRTEEDAIYITSELYRNTVRLTDHGLQKEFINLTRCGGCAELNTPLTRYLHEQELLVTEEELDHALHQVRSLLDNIFMVTLMPTEGCNFRCPYCYEDHHAVSMTRDTLDRIEEYITAQAPRYKQVILAWFGGEPTLCKDTVLEVSNIVQNLQKQYGFHYAANMTTNGYLLNDKLFRQFYQAGITSYQITIDGWNHDKTRPHVSGKGTLQTIINNLASLSKLPPAEYSFHITLRHNILADDEDYSWYDYLYRLFGHDKRFAVLVRAVGDWGGEGVHSLSILHQDTKDVLVTKHVAYLDKIGMSCHNHRNGALAQVCYASYPHSMVFRANGKIGKCTVALDHPQNQLGWVDPEKGIVIDPEVNCRWSFSDLKPECRSCRNVLRCMNMQCKKSEIIDGKTVCLYRKSECV
;
A
#
# COMPACT_ATOMS: atom_id res chain seq x y z
N ILE A 1 -41.85 31.88 20.87
CA ILE A 1 -42.21 30.94 19.79
C ILE A 1 -41.07 30.92 18.74
N LYS A 2 -39.83 30.55 19.14
CA LYS A 2 -38.71 30.32 18.20
C LYS A 2 -37.86 29.06 18.53
N SER A 3 -38.31 28.21 19.48
CA SER A 3 -37.54 27.02 19.90
C SER A 3 -38.08 25.70 19.34
N SER A 4 -39.28 25.65 18.75
CA SER A 4 -39.84 24.39 18.23
C SER A 4 -39.31 24.02 16.84
N ALA A 5 -39.12 25.00 15.97
CA ALA A 5 -38.65 24.71 14.60
C ALA A 5 -37.20 24.17 14.54
N ALA A 6 -36.31 24.67 15.39
CA ALA A 6 -34.94 24.18 15.47
C ALA A 6 -34.86 22.76 16.08
N SER A 7 -35.72 22.48 17.09
CA SER A 7 -35.81 21.13 17.67
C SER A 7 -36.43 20.11 16.72
N ASP A 8 -37.39 20.53 15.88
CA ASP A 8 -38.02 19.66 14.88
C ASP A 8 -37.12 19.39 13.67
N VAL A 9 -36.31 20.36 13.28
CA VAL A 9 -35.26 20.14 12.26
C VAL A 9 -34.16 19.18 12.79
N TYR A 10 -33.76 19.37 14.05
CA TYR A 10 -32.79 18.46 14.70
C TYR A 10 -33.34 17.04 14.89
N LYS A 11 -34.61 16.90 15.28
CA LYS A 11 -35.30 15.61 15.40
C LYS A 11 -35.56 14.93 14.04
N ARG A 12 -35.79 15.72 12.97
CA ARG A 12 -35.88 15.15 11.61
C ARG A 12 -34.57 14.69 11.07
N GLN A 13 -33.44 15.37 11.37
CA GLN A 13 -32.09 14.91 11.00
C GLN A 13 -31.67 13.63 11.73
N ALA A 14 -32.15 13.39 12.98
CA ALA A 14 -31.85 12.19 13.76
C ALA A 14 -32.47 10.88 13.20
N ASN A 15 -33.42 11.00 12.24
CA ASN A 15 -34.09 9.85 11.63
C ASN A 15 -33.76 9.64 10.15
N MET A 16 -32.73 10.32 9.63
CA MET A 16 -32.29 10.14 8.24
C MET A 16 -31.16 9.13 8.15
N TYR A 17 -31.36 8.15 7.28
CA TYR A 17 -30.39 7.12 6.96
C TYR A 17 -29.80 7.39 5.59
N THR A 18 -28.55 7.07 5.39
CA THR A 18 -27.86 7.27 4.12
C THR A 18 -27.27 5.96 3.59
N VAL A 19 -27.22 5.82 2.28
CA VAL A 19 -26.40 4.79 1.63
C VAL A 19 -24.94 5.23 1.79
N PRO A 20 -24.13 4.53 2.62
CA PRO A 20 -22.77 4.97 2.89
C PRO A 20 -21.89 4.84 1.66
N SER A 21 -20.84 5.64 1.59
CA SER A 21 -19.92 5.70 0.45
C SER A 21 -19.18 4.38 0.16
N TYR A 22 -19.11 3.48 1.13
CA TYR A 22 -18.54 2.14 0.95
C TYR A 22 -19.54 1.10 0.42
N VAL A 23 -20.78 1.50 0.15
CA VAL A 23 -21.79 0.68 -0.51
C VAL A 23 -21.76 0.99 -2.00
N THR A 24 -21.52 -0.02 -2.80
CA THR A 24 -21.51 0.06 -4.26
C THR A 24 -22.65 -0.76 -4.84
N TYR A 25 -23.09 -0.44 -6.06
CA TYR A 25 -24.06 -1.27 -6.74
C TYR A 25 -23.73 -1.42 -8.22
N ARG A 26 -24.17 -2.54 -8.80
CA ARG A 26 -24.09 -2.80 -10.22
C ARG A 26 -25.41 -3.40 -10.69
N THR A 27 -25.77 -3.11 -11.93
CA THR A 27 -26.96 -3.67 -12.61
C THR A 27 -26.48 -4.71 -13.60
N GLU A 28 -27.03 -5.93 -13.50
CA GLU A 28 -26.78 -7.04 -14.42
C GLU A 28 -28.14 -7.61 -14.84
N GLU A 29 -28.41 -7.63 -16.18
CA GLU A 29 -29.64 -8.13 -16.76
C GLU A 29 -30.91 -7.74 -15.97
N ASP A 30 -31.40 -8.66 -15.13
CA ASP A 30 -32.68 -8.52 -14.39
C ASP A 30 -32.45 -8.25 -12.89
N ALA A 31 -31.24 -7.93 -12.44
CA ALA A 31 -30.95 -7.74 -11.01
C ALA A 31 -30.05 -6.53 -10.71
N ILE A 32 -30.24 -5.95 -9.53
CA ILE A 32 -29.30 -5.00 -8.93
C ILE A 32 -28.59 -5.70 -7.78
N TYR A 33 -27.25 -5.69 -7.81
CA TYR A 33 -26.40 -6.19 -6.75
C TYR A 33 -25.87 -4.99 -5.95
N ILE A 34 -26.20 -4.95 -4.66
CA ILE A 34 -25.78 -3.90 -3.72
C ILE A 34 -24.76 -4.53 -2.78
N THR A 35 -23.54 -4.03 -2.76
CA THR A 35 -22.42 -4.62 -2.03
C THR A 35 -21.86 -3.65 -1.01
N SER A 36 -21.71 -4.08 0.24
CA SER A 36 -20.92 -3.38 1.24
C SER A 36 -19.45 -3.81 1.13
N GLU A 37 -18.58 -2.87 0.82
CA GLU A 37 -17.13 -3.08 0.82
C GLU A 37 -16.57 -3.32 2.24
N LEU A 38 -17.27 -2.81 3.25
CA LEU A 38 -16.90 -2.94 4.66
C LEU A 38 -17.23 -4.32 5.21
N TYR A 39 -18.50 -4.73 5.10
CA TYR A 39 -19.01 -5.96 5.70
C TYR A 39 -18.94 -7.16 4.76
N ARG A 40 -18.55 -6.94 3.51
CA ARG A 40 -18.41 -7.96 2.45
C ARG A 40 -19.68 -8.77 2.19
N ASN A 41 -20.83 -8.15 2.45
CA ASN A 41 -22.13 -8.71 2.13
C ASN A 41 -22.66 -8.13 0.80
N THR A 42 -23.49 -8.90 0.12
CA THR A 42 -24.12 -8.47 -1.14
C THR A 42 -25.59 -8.84 -1.11
N VAL A 43 -26.43 -7.84 -1.35
CA VAL A 43 -27.88 -8.01 -1.54
C VAL A 43 -28.17 -8.01 -3.03
N ARG A 44 -28.98 -8.97 -3.48
CA ARG A 44 -29.47 -9.06 -4.86
C ARG A 44 -30.94 -8.69 -4.91
N LEU A 45 -31.30 -7.62 -5.62
CA LEU A 45 -32.67 -7.19 -5.87
C LEU A 45 -33.11 -7.68 -7.26
N THR A 46 -34.11 -8.57 -7.31
CA THR A 46 -34.71 -9.10 -8.55
C THR A 46 -36.09 -8.54 -8.81
N ASP A 47 -36.81 -8.03 -7.81
CA ASP A 47 -38.10 -7.40 -7.96
C ASP A 47 -37.95 -6.01 -8.58
N HIS A 48 -38.64 -5.77 -9.68
CA HIS A 48 -38.58 -4.51 -10.43
C HIS A 48 -39.07 -3.27 -9.61
N GLY A 49 -40.02 -3.48 -8.68
CA GLY A 49 -40.52 -2.42 -7.80
C GLY A 49 -39.44 -1.98 -6.84
N LEU A 50 -38.75 -2.94 -6.18
CA LEU A 50 -37.63 -2.69 -5.27
C LEU A 50 -36.42 -2.11 -6.00
N GLN A 51 -36.14 -2.56 -7.22
CA GLN A 51 -35.08 -2.00 -8.07
C GLN A 51 -35.35 -0.51 -8.35
N LYS A 52 -36.57 -0.18 -8.76
CA LYS A 52 -36.98 1.21 -9.03
C LYS A 52 -36.91 2.07 -7.76
N GLU A 53 -37.34 1.54 -6.64
CA GLU A 53 -37.25 2.21 -5.34
C GLU A 53 -35.77 2.50 -4.98
N PHE A 54 -34.88 1.50 -5.11
CA PHE A 54 -33.45 1.67 -4.84
C PHE A 54 -32.78 2.71 -5.76
N ILE A 55 -33.08 2.66 -7.06
CA ILE A 55 -32.57 3.64 -8.04
C ILE A 55 -33.06 5.07 -7.69
N ASN A 56 -34.32 5.20 -7.28
CA ASN A 56 -34.82 6.50 -6.83
C ASN A 56 -34.12 6.98 -5.57
N LEU A 57 -33.89 6.10 -4.58
CA LEU A 57 -33.13 6.40 -3.38
C LEU A 57 -31.74 6.95 -3.73
N THR A 58 -30.99 6.27 -4.61
CA THR A 58 -29.64 6.71 -5.00
C THR A 58 -29.66 8.04 -5.78
N ARG A 59 -30.66 8.28 -6.63
CA ARG A 59 -30.84 9.55 -7.36
C ARG A 59 -31.17 10.73 -6.44
N CYS A 60 -31.83 10.48 -5.32
CA CYS A 60 -32.16 11.49 -4.31
C CYS A 60 -31.06 11.72 -3.28
N GLY A 61 -29.80 11.38 -3.63
CA GLY A 61 -28.64 11.56 -2.74
C GLY A 61 -28.45 10.42 -1.73
N GLY A 62 -29.15 9.31 -1.90
CA GLY A 62 -29.00 8.12 -1.06
C GLY A 62 -29.57 8.27 0.37
N CYS A 63 -30.40 9.29 0.65
CA CYS A 63 -30.98 9.52 1.97
C CYS A 63 -32.45 9.08 2.04
N ALA A 64 -32.82 8.39 3.11
CA ALA A 64 -34.19 7.92 3.35
C ALA A 64 -34.55 7.80 4.83
N GLU A 65 -35.85 7.76 5.10
CA GLU A 65 -36.39 7.24 6.35
C GLU A 65 -36.66 5.72 6.23
N LEU A 66 -36.71 4.99 7.35
CA LEU A 66 -37.03 3.56 7.36
C LEU A 66 -38.55 3.32 7.24
N ASN A 67 -39.18 3.89 6.23
CA ASN A 67 -40.62 3.88 6.04
C ASN A 67 -41.11 2.78 5.06
N THR A 68 -40.22 2.16 4.32
CA THR A 68 -40.54 1.08 3.39
C THR A 68 -39.92 -0.26 3.80
N PRO A 69 -40.41 -1.41 3.29
CA PRO A 69 -39.76 -2.70 3.51
C PRO A 69 -38.32 -2.73 2.99
N LEU A 70 -38.04 -2.08 1.85
CA LEU A 70 -36.69 -2.02 1.27
C LEU A 70 -35.74 -1.26 2.17
N THR A 71 -36.11 -0.04 2.63
CA THR A 71 -35.23 0.79 3.46
C THR A 71 -34.92 0.12 4.79
N ARG A 72 -35.91 -0.55 5.42
CA ARG A 72 -35.66 -1.35 6.63
C ARG A 72 -34.72 -2.52 6.37
N TYR A 73 -34.93 -3.26 5.30
CA TYR A 73 -34.08 -4.39 4.94
C TYR A 73 -32.63 -3.93 4.62
N LEU A 74 -32.47 -2.83 3.87
CA LEU A 74 -31.13 -2.29 3.60
C LEU A 74 -30.40 -1.85 4.89
N HIS A 75 -31.14 -1.29 5.84
CA HIS A 75 -30.56 -0.94 7.15
C HIS A 75 -30.17 -2.18 7.95
N GLU A 76 -31.01 -3.21 8.02
CA GLU A 76 -30.68 -4.51 8.66
C GLU A 76 -29.45 -5.17 8.04
N GLN A 77 -29.19 -4.90 6.75
CA GLN A 77 -28.00 -5.39 6.02
C GLN A 77 -26.83 -4.40 6.07
N GLU A 78 -26.89 -3.34 6.87
CA GLU A 78 -25.84 -2.30 7.00
C GLU A 78 -25.48 -1.62 5.65
N LEU A 79 -26.45 -1.58 4.74
CA LEU A 79 -26.36 -0.93 3.42
C LEU A 79 -27.02 0.47 3.43
N LEU A 80 -27.68 0.82 4.51
CA LEU A 80 -28.30 2.11 4.80
C LEU A 80 -28.07 2.41 6.28
N VAL A 81 -27.35 3.48 6.61
CA VAL A 81 -26.88 3.75 7.98
C VAL A 81 -27.14 5.19 8.40
N THR A 82 -27.20 5.45 9.70
CA THR A 82 -27.18 6.79 10.26
C THR A 82 -25.78 7.41 10.16
N GLU A 83 -25.67 8.70 10.39
CA GLU A 83 -24.37 9.39 10.44
C GLU A 83 -23.50 8.86 11.60
N GLU A 84 -24.12 8.56 12.74
CA GLU A 84 -23.42 7.98 13.90
C GLU A 84 -22.89 6.56 13.62
N GLU A 85 -23.70 5.72 12.97
CA GLU A 85 -23.28 4.38 12.54
C GLU A 85 -22.15 4.44 11.49
N LEU A 86 -22.20 5.41 10.58
CA LEU A 86 -21.11 5.66 9.63
C LEU A 86 -19.83 6.07 10.35
N ASP A 87 -19.90 6.97 11.32
CA ASP A 87 -18.74 7.38 12.12
C ASP A 87 -18.16 6.20 12.90
N HIS A 88 -19.02 5.37 13.49
CA HIS A 88 -18.60 4.17 14.18
C HIS A 88 -17.87 3.20 13.24
N ALA A 89 -18.41 2.95 12.04
CA ALA A 89 -17.78 2.08 11.03
C ALA A 89 -16.41 2.63 10.58
N LEU A 90 -16.33 3.93 10.31
CA LEU A 90 -15.06 4.58 9.95
C LEU A 90 -14.03 4.50 11.08
N HIS A 91 -14.47 4.66 12.32
CA HIS A 91 -13.61 4.52 13.49
C HIS A 91 -13.11 3.06 13.64
N GLN A 92 -13.98 2.07 13.46
CA GLN A 92 -13.59 0.66 13.49
C GLN A 92 -12.52 0.35 12.43
N VAL A 93 -12.71 0.78 11.18
CA VAL A 93 -11.72 0.59 10.11
C VAL A 93 -10.40 1.28 10.44
N ARG A 94 -10.45 2.49 11.00
CA ARG A 94 -9.25 3.22 11.43
C ARG A 94 -8.51 2.50 12.56
N SER A 95 -9.24 1.90 13.51
CA SER A 95 -8.67 1.16 14.63
C SER A 95 -7.91 -0.11 14.20
N LEU A 96 -8.12 -0.60 12.97
CA LEU A 96 -7.31 -1.69 12.42
C LEU A 96 -5.84 -1.31 12.36
N LEU A 97 -5.52 -0.04 12.12
CA LEU A 97 -4.16 0.46 12.05
C LEU A 97 -3.43 0.41 13.40
N ASP A 98 -4.15 0.55 14.52
CA ASP A 98 -3.60 0.49 15.87
C ASP A 98 -3.16 -0.93 16.27
N ASN A 99 -3.64 -1.93 15.54
CA ASN A 99 -3.29 -3.34 15.75
C ASN A 99 -2.12 -3.82 14.87
N ILE A 100 -1.53 -2.92 14.06
CA ILE A 100 -0.44 -3.25 13.15
C ILE A 100 0.86 -2.64 13.66
N PHE A 101 1.83 -3.47 13.96
CA PHE A 101 3.22 -3.06 14.17
C PHE A 101 4.02 -3.29 12.89
N MET A 102 4.46 -2.22 12.25
CA MET A 102 5.19 -2.28 10.99
C MET A 102 6.60 -1.73 11.14
N VAL A 103 7.57 -2.57 10.90
CA VAL A 103 8.99 -2.22 10.94
C VAL A 103 9.57 -2.34 9.54
N THR A 104 10.03 -1.21 8.99
CA THR A 104 10.85 -1.21 7.78
C THR A 104 12.31 -1.14 8.19
N LEU A 105 13.12 -2.11 7.78
CA LEU A 105 14.54 -2.16 8.06
C LEU A 105 15.35 -1.90 6.79
N MET A 106 16.28 -0.94 6.88
CA MET A 106 17.26 -0.62 5.87
C MET A 106 18.64 -1.05 6.40
N PRO A 107 19.03 -2.35 6.25
CA PRO A 107 20.23 -2.88 6.86
C PRO A 107 21.51 -2.27 6.26
N THR A 108 21.40 -1.69 5.05
CA THR A 108 22.47 -0.92 4.41
C THR A 108 21.89 0.18 3.53
N GLU A 109 22.59 1.28 3.41
CA GLU A 109 22.34 2.35 2.43
C GLU A 109 23.13 2.09 1.13
N GLY A 110 24.03 1.10 1.13
CA GLY A 110 24.78 0.68 -0.04
C GLY A 110 23.92 -0.12 -1.02
N CYS A 111 24.18 0.08 -2.31
CA CYS A 111 23.53 -0.66 -3.40
C CYS A 111 24.57 -1.10 -4.43
N ASN A 112 24.37 -2.27 -5.03
CA ASN A 112 25.17 -2.76 -6.14
C ASN A 112 24.72 -2.20 -7.51
N PHE A 113 23.65 -1.36 -7.54
CA PHE A 113 23.17 -0.66 -8.74
C PHE A 113 23.40 0.85 -8.63
N ARG A 114 23.34 1.55 -9.78
CA ARG A 114 23.39 3.02 -9.89
C ARG A 114 22.30 3.51 -10.82
N CYS A 115 21.05 3.38 -10.37
CA CYS A 115 19.89 3.82 -11.15
C CYS A 115 19.82 5.35 -11.14
N PRO A 116 19.79 6.06 -12.30
CA PRO A 116 19.79 7.52 -12.34
C PRO A 116 18.56 8.17 -11.69
N TYR A 117 17.44 7.46 -11.57
CA TYR A 117 16.24 7.95 -10.88
C TYR A 117 16.20 7.57 -9.39
N CYS A 118 17.26 6.97 -8.85
CA CYS A 118 17.28 6.62 -7.43
C CYS A 118 17.38 7.89 -6.58
N TYR A 119 16.53 7.96 -5.55
CA TYR A 119 16.52 9.07 -4.59
C TYR A 119 17.37 8.79 -3.36
N GLU A 120 18.00 7.61 -3.27
CA GLU A 120 18.92 7.25 -2.19
C GLU A 120 20.37 7.59 -2.61
N ASP A 121 21.15 8.16 -1.70
CA ASP A 121 22.52 8.62 -1.97
C ASP A 121 23.55 7.48 -1.99
N HIS A 122 23.11 6.24 -1.75
CA HIS A 122 23.94 5.02 -1.77
C HIS A 122 25.23 5.12 -0.92
N HIS A 123 25.14 5.69 0.28
CA HIS A 123 26.26 5.71 1.21
C HIS A 123 26.70 4.28 1.56
N ALA A 124 28.02 4.07 1.65
CA ALA A 124 28.58 2.75 2.02
C ALA A 124 28.46 2.51 3.54
N VAL A 125 27.25 2.64 4.07
CA VAL A 125 26.94 2.48 5.50
C VAL A 125 26.07 1.23 5.65
N SER A 126 26.49 0.34 6.54
CA SER A 126 25.68 -0.80 6.99
C SER A 126 25.40 -0.67 8.49
N MET A 127 24.28 -1.23 8.92
CA MET A 127 23.85 -1.23 10.31
C MET A 127 24.91 -1.91 11.19
N THR A 128 25.32 -1.23 12.27
CA THR A 128 26.27 -1.80 13.23
C THR A 128 25.60 -2.86 14.09
N ARG A 129 26.38 -3.75 14.70
CA ARG A 129 25.84 -4.76 15.62
C ARG A 129 25.08 -4.10 16.78
N ASP A 130 25.66 -3.08 17.40
CA ASP A 130 25.02 -2.36 18.53
C ASP A 130 23.68 -1.76 18.12
N THR A 131 23.58 -1.15 16.93
CA THR A 131 22.32 -0.63 16.38
C THR A 131 21.30 -1.75 16.17
N LEU A 132 21.74 -2.88 15.61
CA LEU A 132 20.89 -4.02 15.35
C LEU A 132 20.38 -4.66 16.65
N ASP A 133 21.23 -4.82 17.65
CA ASP A 133 20.85 -5.36 18.97
C ASP A 133 19.73 -4.54 19.61
N ARG A 134 19.83 -3.21 19.57
CA ARG A 134 18.77 -2.32 20.11
C ARG A 134 17.46 -2.44 19.34
N ILE A 135 17.52 -2.62 18.02
CA ILE A 135 16.33 -2.83 17.19
C ILE A 135 15.71 -4.19 17.49
N GLU A 136 16.50 -5.24 17.64
CA GLU A 136 16.03 -6.59 17.99
C GLU A 136 15.38 -6.63 19.38
N GLU A 137 15.99 -5.98 20.38
CA GLU A 137 15.41 -5.80 21.71
C GLU A 137 14.04 -5.10 21.62
N TYR A 138 13.97 -4.01 20.84
CA TYR A 138 12.73 -3.25 20.66
C TYR A 138 11.65 -4.07 19.98
N ILE A 139 11.97 -4.76 18.87
CA ILE A 139 11.01 -5.63 18.17
C ILE A 139 10.51 -6.74 19.10
N THR A 140 11.43 -7.36 19.85
CA THR A 140 11.08 -8.44 20.79
C THR A 140 10.12 -7.97 21.87
N ALA A 141 10.33 -6.76 22.39
CA ALA A 141 9.46 -6.17 23.42
C ALA A 141 8.09 -5.70 22.87
N GLN A 142 8.06 -5.22 21.63
CA GLN A 142 6.85 -4.61 21.06
C GLN A 142 5.95 -5.62 20.34
N ALA A 143 6.51 -6.51 19.52
CA ALA A 143 5.75 -7.41 18.65
C ALA A 143 4.60 -8.16 19.34
N PRO A 144 4.76 -8.69 20.57
CA PRO A 144 3.69 -9.41 21.26
C PRO A 144 2.45 -8.58 21.61
N ARG A 145 2.53 -7.25 21.49
CA ARG A 145 1.44 -6.31 21.85
C ARG A 145 0.45 -6.09 20.71
N TYR A 146 0.75 -6.58 19.51
CA TYR A 146 -0.02 -6.30 18.30
C TYR A 146 -0.61 -7.59 17.71
N LYS A 147 -1.73 -7.45 17.00
CA LYS A 147 -2.37 -8.57 16.29
C LYS A 147 -1.66 -8.92 14.99
N GLN A 148 -0.99 -7.93 14.39
CA GLN A 148 -0.24 -8.10 13.16
C GLN A 148 1.13 -7.43 13.25
N VAL A 149 2.16 -8.14 12.84
CA VAL A 149 3.53 -7.65 12.71
C VAL A 149 3.95 -7.73 11.25
N ILE A 150 4.35 -6.60 10.68
CA ILE A 150 4.84 -6.50 9.31
C ILE A 150 6.32 -6.13 9.34
N LEU A 151 7.15 -6.97 8.77
CA LEU A 151 8.57 -6.71 8.57
C LEU A 151 8.84 -6.41 7.10
N ALA A 152 9.28 -5.19 6.80
CA ALA A 152 9.58 -4.74 5.45
C ALA A 152 11.09 -4.53 5.28
N TRP A 153 11.68 -5.22 4.33
CA TRP A 153 13.10 -5.08 3.99
C TRP A 153 13.28 -4.07 2.85
N PHE A 154 14.10 -3.07 3.08
CA PHE A 154 14.33 -1.94 2.19
C PHE A 154 15.80 -1.48 2.26
N GLY A 155 16.12 -0.31 1.71
CA GLY A 155 17.44 0.32 1.71
C GLY A 155 18.05 0.34 0.32
N GLY A 156 19.36 0.54 0.22
CA GLY A 156 20.05 0.50 -1.05
C GLY A 156 19.78 -0.84 -1.75
N GLU A 157 20.32 -1.92 -1.20
CA GLU A 157 19.97 -3.29 -1.62
C GLU A 157 20.03 -4.23 -0.39
N PRO A 158 18.90 -4.67 0.17
CA PRO A 158 18.87 -5.46 1.40
C PRO A 158 19.54 -6.84 1.25
N THR A 159 19.59 -7.43 0.06
CA THR A 159 20.23 -8.74 -0.15
C THR A 159 21.74 -8.73 0.03
N LEU A 160 22.38 -7.55 0.05
CA LEU A 160 23.79 -7.40 0.42
C LEU A 160 24.05 -7.74 1.89
N CYS A 161 23.03 -7.58 2.75
CA CYS A 161 23.08 -7.89 4.17
C CYS A 161 22.20 -9.11 4.51
N LYS A 162 22.28 -10.16 3.71
CA LYS A 162 21.43 -11.36 3.83
C LYS A 162 21.40 -11.97 5.24
N ASP A 163 22.52 -11.93 5.95
CA ASP A 163 22.65 -12.55 7.28
C ASP A 163 21.82 -11.76 8.31
N THR A 164 21.88 -10.43 8.28
CA THR A 164 21.00 -9.54 9.07
C THR A 164 19.53 -9.76 8.73
N VAL A 165 19.21 -9.88 7.44
CA VAL A 165 17.84 -10.15 7.00
C VAL A 165 17.32 -11.46 7.57
N LEU A 166 18.11 -12.52 7.53
CA LEU A 166 17.75 -13.84 8.06
C LEU A 166 17.63 -13.81 9.59
N GLU A 167 18.58 -13.19 10.28
CA GLU A 167 18.60 -13.09 11.74
C GLU A 167 17.32 -12.46 12.28
N VAL A 168 17.02 -11.23 11.89
CA VAL A 168 15.84 -10.51 12.40
C VAL A 168 14.54 -11.17 11.97
N SER A 169 14.44 -11.66 10.72
CA SER A 169 13.24 -12.37 10.26
C SER A 169 12.97 -13.63 11.07
N ASN A 170 14.01 -14.40 11.44
CA ASN A 170 13.88 -15.58 12.28
C ASN A 170 13.46 -15.22 13.71
N ILE A 171 13.97 -14.10 14.28
CA ILE A 171 13.52 -13.61 15.58
C ILE A 171 12.01 -13.35 15.55
N VAL A 172 11.52 -12.59 14.57
CA VAL A 172 10.08 -12.26 14.47
C VAL A 172 9.24 -13.52 14.24
N GLN A 173 9.71 -14.46 13.42
CA GLN A 173 9.02 -15.72 13.18
C GLN A 173 8.93 -16.59 14.46
N ASN A 174 9.97 -16.61 15.30
CA ASN A 174 9.94 -17.30 16.57
C ASN A 174 8.99 -16.62 17.56
N LEU A 175 8.96 -15.28 17.62
CA LEU A 175 7.98 -14.53 18.40
C LEU A 175 6.54 -14.81 17.94
N GLN A 176 6.29 -14.92 16.63
CA GLN A 176 5.00 -15.32 16.09
C GLN A 176 4.56 -16.69 16.64
N LYS A 177 5.45 -17.68 16.61
CA LYS A 177 5.14 -19.03 17.13
C LYS A 177 4.82 -19.00 18.61
N GLN A 178 5.48 -18.12 19.37
CA GLN A 178 5.30 -18.01 20.82
C GLN A 178 4.03 -17.24 21.21
N TYR A 179 3.71 -16.15 20.49
CA TYR A 179 2.66 -15.20 20.89
C TYR A 179 1.42 -15.21 19.98
N GLY A 180 1.46 -15.87 18.82
CA GLY A 180 0.31 -16.10 17.96
C GLY A 180 -0.18 -14.91 17.13
N PHE A 181 0.59 -13.83 16.99
CA PHE A 181 0.23 -12.73 16.10
C PHE A 181 0.38 -13.13 14.62
N HIS A 182 -0.28 -12.41 13.72
CA HIS A 182 -0.08 -12.61 12.28
C HIS A 182 1.23 -11.95 11.84
N TYR A 183 2.16 -12.74 11.30
CA TYR A 183 3.42 -12.26 10.73
C TYR A 183 3.35 -12.18 9.22
N ALA A 184 3.76 -11.05 8.65
CA ALA A 184 3.97 -10.86 7.22
C ALA A 184 5.32 -10.20 6.98
N ALA A 185 6.10 -10.72 6.03
CA ALA A 185 7.34 -10.08 5.65
C ALA A 185 7.41 -9.85 4.14
N ASN A 186 7.94 -8.68 3.77
CA ASN A 186 8.15 -8.30 2.38
C ASN A 186 9.53 -7.69 2.17
N MET A 187 9.97 -7.69 0.92
CA MET A 187 11.27 -7.15 0.52
C MET A 187 11.16 -6.37 -0.78
N THR A 188 11.66 -5.14 -0.78
CA THR A 188 11.96 -4.40 -2.01
C THR A 188 13.43 -4.63 -2.35
N THR A 189 13.70 -5.23 -3.50
CA THR A 189 15.05 -5.61 -3.94
C THR A 189 15.21 -5.40 -5.45
N ASN A 190 16.44 -5.24 -5.91
CA ASN A 190 16.72 -5.26 -7.34
C ASN A 190 16.68 -6.68 -7.96
N GLY A 191 16.60 -7.73 -7.14
CA GLY A 191 16.46 -9.12 -7.57
C GLY A 191 17.73 -9.77 -8.13
N TYR A 192 18.84 -9.03 -8.24
CA TYR A 192 20.07 -9.52 -8.86
C TYR A 192 20.70 -10.67 -8.09
N LEU A 193 20.71 -10.60 -6.76
CA LEU A 193 21.26 -11.64 -5.88
C LEU A 193 20.22 -12.68 -5.44
N LEU A 194 18.93 -12.50 -5.77
CA LEU A 194 17.83 -13.35 -5.33
C LEU A 194 17.73 -14.64 -6.16
N ASN A 195 18.78 -15.47 -6.11
CA ASN A 195 18.76 -16.79 -6.72
C ASN A 195 17.91 -17.79 -5.91
N ASP A 196 17.65 -18.98 -6.47
CA ASP A 196 16.83 -20.03 -5.84
C ASP A 196 17.29 -20.38 -4.41
N LYS A 197 18.60 -20.48 -4.17
CA LYS A 197 19.15 -20.80 -2.84
C LYS A 197 18.81 -19.70 -1.82
N LEU A 198 19.06 -18.43 -2.15
CA LEU A 198 18.80 -17.31 -1.25
C LEU A 198 17.30 -17.12 -1.04
N PHE A 199 16.49 -17.25 -2.10
CA PHE A 199 15.05 -17.20 -2.01
C PHE A 199 14.50 -18.24 -1.03
N ARG A 200 14.93 -19.49 -1.09
CA ARG A 200 14.49 -20.55 -0.16
C ARG A 200 14.83 -20.23 1.29
N GLN A 201 16.01 -19.65 1.56
CA GLN A 201 16.39 -19.20 2.90
C GLN A 201 15.44 -18.10 3.39
N PHE A 202 15.16 -17.08 2.56
CA PHE A 202 14.24 -16.02 2.88
C PHE A 202 12.80 -16.51 3.04
N TYR A 203 12.35 -17.42 2.20
CA TYR A 203 11.04 -18.04 2.30
C TYR A 203 10.85 -18.78 3.65
N GLN A 204 11.85 -19.54 4.06
CA GLN A 204 11.87 -20.24 5.35
C GLN A 204 11.83 -19.26 6.54
N ALA A 205 12.42 -18.06 6.38
CA ALA A 205 12.37 -16.99 7.37
C ALA A 205 11.06 -16.14 7.29
N GLY A 206 10.09 -16.56 6.47
CA GLY A 206 8.76 -15.94 6.36
C GLY A 206 8.68 -14.77 5.37
N ILE A 207 9.71 -14.49 4.58
CA ILE A 207 9.67 -13.46 3.55
C ILE A 207 9.01 -14.05 2.30
N THR A 208 7.75 -13.69 2.08
CA THR A 208 6.90 -14.27 1.03
C THR A 208 6.43 -13.27 -0.01
N SER A 209 6.71 -11.99 0.19
CA SER A 209 6.31 -10.94 -0.76
C SER A 209 7.51 -10.11 -1.20
N TYR A 210 7.65 -9.93 -2.49
CA TYR A 210 8.78 -9.21 -3.08
C TYR A 210 8.29 -8.14 -4.05
N GLN A 211 8.92 -6.97 -4.02
CA GLN A 211 8.85 -6.00 -5.10
C GLN A 211 10.19 -5.94 -5.81
N ILE A 212 10.22 -6.31 -7.08
CA ILE A 212 11.43 -6.33 -7.91
C ILE A 212 11.23 -5.37 -9.07
N THR A 213 12.13 -4.40 -9.21
CA THR A 213 12.03 -3.41 -10.28
C THR A 213 12.70 -3.89 -11.56
N ILE A 214 11.97 -3.88 -12.67
CA ILE A 214 12.48 -4.19 -14.01
C ILE A 214 11.91 -3.17 -15.00
N ASP A 215 12.78 -2.39 -15.63
CA ASP A 215 12.42 -1.24 -16.49
C ASP A 215 12.39 -1.61 -17.98
N GLY A 216 11.77 -2.72 -18.33
CA GLY A 216 11.61 -3.14 -19.70
C GLY A 216 12.94 -3.44 -20.42
N TRP A 217 12.95 -3.28 -21.73
CA TRP A 217 14.14 -3.52 -22.55
C TRP A 217 15.28 -2.54 -22.30
N ASN A 218 14.98 -1.37 -21.74
CA ASN A 218 15.96 -0.37 -21.35
C ASN A 218 16.59 -0.57 -19.98
N HIS A 219 16.26 -1.69 -19.31
CA HIS A 219 16.67 -1.97 -17.93
C HIS A 219 18.16 -1.76 -17.66
N ASP A 220 19.03 -2.31 -18.49
CA ASP A 220 20.49 -2.21 -18.28
C ASP A 220 21.04 -0.77 -18.41
N LYS A 221 20.30 0.12 -19.09
CA LYS A 221 20.62 1.55 -19.17
C LYS A 221 20.12 2.33 -17.95
N THR A 222 18.92 1.99 -17.48
CA THR A 222 18.26 2.68 -16.35
C THR A 222 18.64 2.08 -14.99
N ARG A 223 19.17 0.86 -14.95
CA ARG A 223 19.55 0.15 -13.73
C ARG A 223 20.91 -0.57 -13.87
N PRO A 224 21.98 0.18 -14.19
CA PRO A 224 23.31 -0.40 -14.36
C PRO A 224 23.86 -0.92 -13.04
N HIS A 225 24.55 -2.06 -13.09
CA HIS A 225 25.38 -2.54 -11.99
C HIS A 225 26.62 -1.64 -11.83
N VAL A 226 27.12 -1.49 -10.60
CA VAL A 226 28.33 -0.68 -10.29
C VAL A 226 29.57 -1.09 -11.09
N SER A 227 29.63 -2.34 -11.59
CA SER A 227 30.69 -2.84 -12.46
C SER A 227 30.47 -2.56 -13.94
N GLY A 228 29.37 -1.88 -14.33
CA GLY A 228 28.99 -1.63 -15.74
C GLY A 228 28.41 -2.85 -16.47
N LYS A 229 28.23 -4.01 -15.80
CA LYS A 229 27.63 -5.20 -16.43
C LYS A 229 26.09 -5.04 -16.51
N GLY A 230 25.50 -5.67 -17.52
CA GLY A 230 24.06 -5.83 -17.63
C GLY A 230 23.50 -6.67 -16.48
N THR A 231 22.27 -6.37 -16.09
CA THR A 231 21.60 -6.98 -14.91
C THR A 231 20.32 -7.69 -15.27
N LEU A 232 19.63 -7.27 -16.35
CA LEU A 232 18.33 -7.79 -16.75
C LEU A 232 18.30 -9.32 -16.87
N GLN A 233 19.24 -9.89 -17.61
CA GLN A 233 19.24 -11.32 -17.86
C GLN A 233 19.42 -12.14 -16.57
N THR A 234 20.26 -11.66 -15.63
CA THR A 234 20.45 -12.32 -14.33
C THR A 234 19.16 -12.30 -13.52
N ILE A 235 18.46 -11.15 -13.47
CA ILE A 235 17.19 -11.01 -12.75
C ILE A 235 16.13 -11.93 -13.38
N ILE A 236 15.99 -11.93 -14.70
CA ILE A 236 15.04 -12.82 -15.41
C ILE A 236 15.34 -14.29 -15.13
N ASN A 237 16.60 -14.70 -15.14
CA ASN A 237 16.98 -16.08 -14.83
C ASN A 237 16.62 -16.47 -13.39
N ASN A 238 16.86 -15.57 -12.43
CA ASN A 238 16.46 -15.77 -11.04
C ASN A 238 14.93 -15.96 -10.95
N LEU A 239 14.15 -15.04 -11.51
CA LEU A 239 12.68 -15.11 -11.51
C LEU A 239 12.15 -16.37 -12.21
N ALA A 240 12.74 -16.75 -13.35
CA ALA A 240 12.38 -17.97 -14.06
C ALA A 240 12.70 -19.24 -13.26
N SER A 241 13.71 -19.23 -12.39
CA SER A 241 13.96 -20.34 -11.48
C SER A 241 12.89 -20.41 -10.38
N LEU A 242 12.44 -19.27 -9.85
CA LEU A 242 11.39 -19.20 -8.83
C LEU A 242 10.03 -19.63 -9.37
N SER A 243 9.70 -19.30 -10.62
CA SER A 243 8.43 -19.72 -11.24
C SER A 243 8.30 -21.24 -11.38
N LYS A 244 9.43 -21.98 -11.41
CA LYS A 244 9.44 -23.44 -11.45
C LYS A 244 9.16 -24.10 -10.10
N LEU A 245 9.18 -23.35 -9.00
CA LEU A 245 8.86 -23.88 -7.67
C LEU A 245 7.39 -24.30 -7.61
N PRO A 246 7.07 -25.50 -7.06
CA PRO A 246 5.69 -25.99 -6.99
C PRO A 246 4.79 -25.02 -6.22
N PRO A 247 3.69 -24.51 -6.79
CA PRO A 247 2.79 -23.57 -6.08
C PRO A 247 2.12 -24.18 -4.84
N ALA A 248 1.98 -25.48 -4.78
CA ALA A 248 1.45 -26.19 -3.62
C ALA A 248 2.38 -26.14 -2.39
N GLU A 249 3.68 -25.97 -2.61
CA GLU A 249 4.70 -25.94 -1.55
C GLU A 249 5.18 -24.51 -1.28
N TYR A 250 5.17 -23.65 -2.30
CA TYR A 250 5.71 -22.30 -2.24
C TYR A 250 4.62 -21.26 -2.56
N SER A 251 4.00 -20.72 -1.51
CA SER A 251 3.08 -19.59 -1.61
C SER A 251 3.84 -18.29 -1.41
N PHE A 252 4.03 -17.52 -2.48
CA PHE A 252 4.69 -16.23 -2.46
C PHE A 252 4.09 -15.26 -3.48
N HIS A 253 4.45 -13.99 -3.39
CA HIS A 253 4.05 -12.97 -4.36
C HIS A 253 5.26 -12.15 -4.83
N ILE A 254 5.38 -11.99 -6.14
CA ILE A 254 6.38 -11.13 -6.77
C ILE A 254 5.69 -10.04 -7.58
N THR A 255 5.84 -8.81 -7.14
CA THR A 255 5.42 -7.63 -7.87
C THR A 255 6.58 -7.15 -8.74
N LEU A 256 6.43 -7.30 -10.05
CA LEU A 256 7.37 -6.78 -11.04
C LEU A 256 7.05 -5.31 -11.27
N ARG A 257 7.80 -4.42 -10.64
CA ARG A 257 7.62 -2.98 -10.79
C ARG A 257 8.29 -2.52 -12.08
N HIS A 258 7.50 -2.00 -13.02
CA HIS A 258 7.97 -1.36 -14.23
C HIS A 258 7.92 0.16 -14.07
N ASN A 259 9.08 0.81 -14.04
CA ASN A 259 9.18 2.25 -14.03
C ASN A 259 9.27 2.74 -15.48
N ILE A 260 8.27 3.50 -15.92
CA ILE A 260 8.16 4.01 -17.30
C ILE A 260 8.64 5.46 -17.41
N LEU A 261 9.28 5.78 -18.53
CA LEU A 261 9.69 7.12 -18.93
C LEU A 261 8.72 7.70 -19.96
N ALA A 262 8.94 8.94 -20.38
CA ALA A 262 8.05 9.67 -21.29
C ALA A 262 7.88 9.02 -22.68
N ASP A 263 8.92 8.36 -23.15
CA ASP A 263 9.05 7.70 -24.45
C ASP A 263 8.84 6.17 -24.41
N ASP A 264 8.38 5.65 -23.29
CA ASP A 264 8.16 4.20 -23.12
C ASP A 264 6.77 3.81 -23.66
N GLU A 265 6.71 3.51 -24.95
CA GLU A 265 5.50 3.04 -25.65
C GLU A 265 5.66 1.61 -26.22
N ASP A 266 6.74 0.89 -25.88
CA ASP A 266 6.98 -0.49 -26.33
C ASP A 266 6.34 -1.50 -25.37
N TYR A 267 5.15 -1.98 -25.73
CA TYR A 267 4.42 -2.99 -24.96
C TYR A 267 4.93 -4.43 -25.18
N SER A 268 5.86 -4.69 -26.09
CA SER A 268 6.41 -6.03 -26.36
C SER A 268 7.12 -6.61 -25.14
N TRP A 269 7.57 -5.75 -24.21
CA TRP A 269 8.06 -6.15 -22.90
C TRP A 269 7.01 -6.93 -22.08
N TYR A 270 5.75 -6.49 -22.10
CA TYR A 270 4.67 -7.19 -21.39
C TYR A 270 4.32 -8.53 -22.02
N ASP A 271 4.39 -8.64 -23.35
CA ASP A 271 4.23 -9.93 -24.03
C ASP A 271 5.34 -10.91 -23.65
N TYR A 272 6.56 -10.40 -23.47
CA TYR A 272 7.68 -11.21 -22.97
C TYR A 272 7.45 -11.68 -21.53
N LEU A 273 7.04 -10.76 -20.62
CA LEU A 273 6.71 -11.12 -19.24
C LEU A 273 5.53 -12.10 -19.15
N TYR A 274 4.50 -11.91 -19.97
CA TYR A 274 3.35 -12.80 -20.02
C TYR A 274 3.73 -14.22 -20.43
N ARG A 275 4.60 -14.38 -21.43
CA ARG A 275 5.11 -15.70 -21.83
C ARG A 275 5.86 -16.40 -20.71
N LEU A 276 6.58 -15.66 -19.87
CA LEU A 276 7.36 -16.24 -18.77
C LEU A 276 6.51 -16.50 -17.52
N PHE A 277 5.62 -15.58 -17.16
CA PHE A 277 4.98 -15.52 -15.85
C PHE A 277 3.45 -15.38 -15.88
N GLY A 278 2.82 -15.16 -17.04
CA GLY A 278 1.39 -14.84 -17.15
C GLY A 278 0.45 -15.93 -16.63
N HIS A 279 0.90 -17.18 -16.61
CA HIS A 279 0.13 -18.31 -16.09
C HIS A 279 0.38 -18.58 -14.60
N ASP A 280 1.33 -17.88 -13.97
CA ASP A 280 1.65 -18.02 -12.56
C ASP A 280 1.09 -16.84 -11.76
N LYS A 281 0.02 -17.08 -11.01
CA LYS A 281 -0.67 -16.06 -10.19
C LYS A 281 0.20 -15.45 -9.07
N ARG A 282 1.37 -16.00 -8.82
CA ARG A 282 2.35 -15.46 -7.88
C ARG A 282 3.07 -14.21 -8.41
N PHE A 283 2.95 -13.94 -9.72
CA PHE A 283 3.57 -12.80 -10.38
C PHE A 283 2.52 -11.80 -10.82
N ALA A 284 2.77 -10.53 -10.55
CA ALA A 284 1.94 -9.43 -11.04
C ALA A 284 2.82 -8.23 -11.41
N VAL A 285 2.36 -7.43 -12.37
CA VAL A 285 3.05 -6.21 -12.80
C VAL A 285 2.49 -5.01 -12.02
N LEU A 286 3.35 -4.06 -11.69
CA LEU A 286 3.00 -2.75 -11.14
C LEU A 286 3.65 -1.68 -11.99
N VAL A 287 2.86 -0.92 -12.74
CA VAL A 287 3.36 0.18 -13.57
C VAL A 287 3.44 1.48 -12.76
N ARG A 288 4.57 2.16 -12.82
CA ARG A 288 4.78 3.47 -12.22
C ARG A 288 5.56 4.38 -13.16
N ALA A 289 5.10 5.60 -13.35
CA ALA A 289 5.91 6.60 -14.01
C ALA A 289 7.06 7.04 -13.10
N VAL A 290 8.25 7.19 -13.67
CA VAL A 290 9.39 7.79 -12.96
C VAL A 290 9.02 9.21 -12.53
N GLY A 291 9.29 9.53 -11.26
CA GLY A 291 9.07 10.83 -10.66
C GLY A 291 10.39 11.42 -10.17
N ASP A 292 10.44 12.73 -10.07
CA ASP A 292 11.51 13.39 -9.34
C ASP A 292 11.23 13.29 -7.83
N TRP A 293 12.02 12.46 -7.17
CA TRP A 293 11.97 12.25 -5.72
C TRP A 293 13.23 12.77 -5.02
N GLY A 294 14.09 13.53 -5.76
CA GLY A 294 15.29 14.19 -5.23
C GLY A 294 16.62 13.54 -5.59
N GLY A 295 16.67 12.52 -6.44
CA GLY A 295 17.95 11.94 -6.91
C GLY A 295 18.65 12.84 -7.92
N GLU A 296 19.97 13.05 -7.82
CA GLU A 296 20.72 13.91 -8.74
C GLU A 296 20.64 13.47 -10.21
N GLY A 297 20.61 12.16 -10.46
CA GLY A 297 20.58 11.59 -11.80
C GLY A 297 19.22 11.71 -12.51
N VAL A 298 18.14 12.03 -11.80
CA VAL A 298 16.79 12.06 -12.37
C VAL A 298 16.62 13.12 -13.46
N HIS A 299 17.35 14.22 -13.36
CA HIS A 299 17.32 15.32 -14.35
C HIS A 299 17.91 14.94 -15.71
N SER A 300 18.64 13.83 -15.80
CA SER A 300 19.14 13.29 -17.06
C SER A 300 18.11 12.44 -17.82
N LEU A 301 16.94 12.20 -17.23
CA LEU A 301 15.90 11.34 -17.77
C LEU A 301 14.72 12.16 -18.31
N SER A 302 14.07 11.63 -19.34
CA SER A 302 12.80 12.17 -19.87
C SER A 302 11.65 11.81 -18.94
N ILE A 303 11.48 12.58 -17.85
CA ILE A 303 10.38 12.38 -16.90
C ILE A 303 9.11 13.09 -17.36
N LEU A 304 7.98 12.47 -17.10
CA LEU A 304 6.66 12.99 -17.44
C LEU A 304 6.20 14.10 -16.47
N HIS A 305 5.49 15.09 -17.00
CA HIS A 305 4.68 15.99 -16.18
C HIS A 305 3.53 15.23 -15.52
N GLN A 306 3.04 15.74 -14.37
CA GLN A 306 2.02 15.04 -13.57
C GLN A 306 0.77 14.69 -14.37
N ASP A 307 0.28 15.59 -15.23
CA ASP A 307 -0.95 15.38 -16.02
C ASP A 307 -0.81 14.28 -17.09
N THR A 308 0.40 14.04 -17.59
CA THR A 308 0.68 13.03 -18.61
C THR A 308 1.03 11.67 -18.01
N LYS A 309 1.55 11.64 -16.76
CA LYS A 309 1.89 10.40 -16.05
C LYS A 309 0.72 9.45 -15.96
N ASP A 310 -0.44 9.95 -15.52
CA ASP A 310 -1.62 9.12 -15.29
C ASP A 310 -2.15 8.52 -16.59
N VAL A 311 -2.10 9.31 -17.68
CA VAL A 311 -2.53 8.86 -19.02
C VAL A 311 -1.63 7.73 -19.51
N LEU A 312 -0.31 7.87 -19.40
CA LEU A 312 0.62 6.84 -19.86
C LEU A 312 0.50 5.57 -19.01
N VAL A 313 0.48 5.70 -17.68
CA VAL A 313 0.26 4.55 -16.77
C VAL A 313 -1.05 3.82 -17.12
N THR A 314 -2.14 4.56 -17.41
CA THR A 314 -3.42 3.96 -17.78
C THR A 314 -3.32 3.17 -19.10
N LYS A 315 -2.59 3.66 -20.10
CA LYS A 315 -2.36 2.92 -21.36
C LYS A 315 -1.64 1.59 -21.11
N HIS A 316 -0.57 1.61 -20.30
CA HIS A 316 0.18 0.40 -19.96
C HIS A 316 -0.67 -0.60 -19.18
N VAL A 317 -1.47 -0.13 -18.21
CA VAL A 317 -2.39 -0.97 -17.44
C VAL A 317 -3.44 -1.60 -18.34
N ALA A 318 -4.06 -0.82 -19.25
CA ALA A 318 -5.04 -1.33 -20.21
C ALA A 318 -4.44 -2.40 -21.13
N TYR A 319 -3.16 -2.28 -21.52
CA TYR A 319 -2.48 -3.32 -22.28
C TYR A 319 -2.28 -4.62 -21.47
N LEU A 320 -1.85 -4.50 -20.20
CA LEU A 320 -1.72 -5.65 -19.30
C LEU A 320 -3.05 -6.38 -19.12
N ASP A 321 -4.16 -5.64 -18.93
CA ASP A 321 -5.51 -6.19 -18.82
C ASP A 321 -5.92 -6.92 -20.13
N LYS A 322 -5.62 -6.32 -21.28
CA LYS A 322 -5.90 -6.92 -22.60
C LYS A 322 -5.22 -8.28 -22.80
N ILE A 323 -3.98 -8.43 -22.35
CA ILE A 323 -3.24 -9.69 -22.49
C ILE A 323 -3.50 -10.65 -21.33
N GLY A 324 -4.26 -10.26 -20.29
CA GLY A 324 -4.57 -11.09 -19.11
C GLY A 324 -3.45 -11.21 -18.10
N MET A 325 -2.49 -10.29 -18.11
CA MET A 325 -1.42 -10.26 -17.09
C MET A 325 -1.92 -9.65 -15.80
N SER A 326 -1.68 -10.31 -14.66
CA SER A 326 -2.03 -9.77 -13.34
C SER A 326 -1.40 -8.39 -13.11
N CYS A 327 -2.21 -7.40 -12.69
CA CYS A 327 -1.76 -6.02 -12.49
C CYS A 327 -2.12 -5.52 -11.09
N HIS A 328 -1.14 -5.02 -10.35
CA HIS A 328 -1.32 -4.46 -9.01
C HIS A 328 -1.72 -2.97 -8.99
N ASN A 329 -1.94 -2.35 -10.15
CA ASN A 329 -2.50 -1.01 -10.21
C ASN A 329 -3.98 -0.99 -9.77
N HIS A 330 -4.69 -2.12 -9.91
CA HIS A 330 -6.07 -2.33 -9.45
C HIS A 330 -6.12 -2.84 -7.99
N ARG A 331 -5.71 -2.01 -7.05
CA ARG A 331 -5.79 -2.36 -5.62
C ARG A 331 -7.22 -2.21 -5.12
N ASN A 332 -7.79 -3.29 -4.59
CA ASN A 332 -9.11 -3.33 -3.99
C ASN A 332 -9.02 -3.71 -2.51
N GLY A 333 -10.01 -3.27 -1.72
CA GLY A 333 -10.14 -3.58 -0.29
C GLY A 333 -10.00 -2.37 0.63
N ALA A 334 -10.41 -2.54 1.86
CA ALA A 334 -10.28 -1.53 2.89
C ALA A 334 -8.81 -1.17 3.12
N LEU A 335 -8.53 0.12 3.33
CA LEU A 335 -7.20 0.70 3.57
C LEU A 335 -6.18 0.48 2.43
N ALA A 336 -6.62 0.00 1.25
CA ALA A 336 -5.71 -0.34 0.14
C ALA A 336 -4.86 0.85 -0.36
N GLN A 337 -5.30 2.08 -0.09
CA GLN A 337 -4.64 3.32 -0.49
C GLN A 337 -4.09 4.11 0.71
N VAL A 338 -4.19 3.60 1.92
CA VAL A 338 -3.56 4.22 3.09
C VAL A 338 -2.05 4.03 3.00
N CYS A 339 -1.31 5.12 3.15
CA CYS A 339 0.15 5.07 3.15
C CYS A 339 0.64 4.37 4.43
N TYR A 340 1.59 3.46 4.31
CA TYR A 340 2.19 2.78 5.46
C TYR A 340 2.79 3.77 6.49
N ALA A 341 3.28 4.93 6.03
CA ALA A 341 3.80 5.99 6.91
C ALA A 341 2.72 6.60 7.82
N SER A 342 1.43 6.38 7.50
CA SER A 342 0.29 6.80 8.34
C SER A 342 -0.07 5.79 9.43
N TYR A 343 0.53 4.61 9.44
CA TYR A 343 0.24 3.65 10.51
C TYR A 343 0.86 4.14 11.82
N PRO A 344 0.11 4.21 12.93
CA PRO A 344 0.60 4.74 14.20
C PRO A 344 1.89 4.08 14.68
N HIS A 345 2.01 2.77 14.46
CA HIS A 345 3.13 1.95 14.89
C HIS A 345 4.01 1.48 13.70
N SER A 346 4.15 2.33 12.66
CA SER A 346 5.11 2.12 11.59
C SER A 346 6.39 2.92 11.82
N MET A 347 7.53 2.31 11.53
CA MET A 347 8.85 2.92 11.67
C MET A 347 9.78 2.44 10.57
N VAL A 348 10.68 3.33 10.15
CA VAL A 348 11.75 3.04 9.19
C VAL A 348 13.09 3.18 9.93
N PHE A 349 13.75 2.08 10.18
CA PHE A 349 15.09 2.05 10.79
C PHE A 349 16.16 2.07 9.71
N ARG A 350 17.00 3.09 9.71
CA ARG A 350 18.10 3.25 8.75
C ARG A 350 19.40 2.67 9.29
N ALA A 351 20.31 2.34 8.37
CA ALA A 351 21.63 1.81 8.72
C ALA A 351 22.47 2.74 9.63
N ASN A 352 22.23 4.05 9.53
CA ASN A 352 22.92 5.07 10.34
C ASN A 352 22.26 5.33 11.71
N GLY A 353 21.28 4.52 12.13
CA GLY A 353 20.57 4.64 13.39
C GLY A 353 19.45 5.68 13.42
N LYS A 354 19.24 6.45 12.36
CA LYS A 354 18.06 7.34 12.26
C LYS A 354 16.78 6.54 12.10
N ILE A 355 15.69 7.07 12.66
CA ILE A 355 14.35 6.47 12.55
C ILE A 355 13.44 7.48 11.86
N GLY A 356 12.71 7.03 10.83
CA GLY A 356 11.75 7.84 10.09
C GLY A 356 10.39 7.16 9.96
N LYS A 357 9.49 7.78 9.20
CA LYS A 357 8.18 7.24 8.81
C LYS A 357 8.13 6.89 7.32
N CYS A 358 8.80 7.66 6.49
CA CYS A 358 8.70 7.58 5.02
C CYS A 358 10.06 7.21 4.42
N THR A 359 10.09 6.19 3.55
CA THR A 359 11.30 5.76 2.84
C THR A 359 11.70 6.69 1.69
N VAL A 360 10.83 7.63 1.27
CA VAL A 360 11.12 8.56 0.17
C VAL A 360 11.71 9.88 0.68
N ALA A 361 11.46 10.24 1.94
CA ALA A 361 11.93 11.50 2.52
C ALA A 361 13.00 11.26 3.60
N LEU A 362 13.96 10.37 3.33
CA LEU A 362 14.88 9.82 4.32
C LEU A 362 15.63 10.88 5.14
N ASP A 363 16.12 11.94 4.53
CA ASP A 363 16.92 12.97 5.19
C ASP A 363 16.14 14.26 5.48
N HIS A 364 14.83 14.28 5.20
CA HIS A 364 14.03 15.47 5.48
C HIS A 364 13.77 15.62 7.00
N PRO A 365 14.02 16.81 7.61
CA PRO A 365 13.87 17.00 9.06
C PRO A 365 12.49 16.62 9.61
N GLN A 366 11.40 16.89 8.87
CA GLN A 366 10.05 16.52 9.28
C GLN A 366 9.77 15.01 9.23
N ASN A 367 10.66 14.21 8.64
CA ASN A 367 10.59 12.76 8.65
C ASN A 367 11.42 12.14 9.78
N GLN A 368 12.21 12.92 10.51
CA GLN A 368 13.02 12.43 11.61
C GLN A 368 12.13 12.09 12.81
N LEU A 369 11.70 10.83 12.89
CA LEU A 369 10.85 10.31 13.97
C LEU A 369 11.64 10.08 15.27
N GLY A 370 12.91 9.73 15.15
CA GLY A 370 13.74 9.39 16.30
C GLY A 370 15.11 8.85 15.90
N TRP A 371 15.75 8.19 16.83
CA TRP A 371 17.07 7.55 16.62
C TRP A 371 17.27 6.34 17.53
N VAL A 372 18.22 5.50 17.16
CA VAL A 372 18.72 4.40 17.99
C VAL A 372 19.83 4.94 18.90
N ASP A 373 19.55 5.01 20.17
CA ASP A 373 20.50 5.46 21.18
C ASP A 373 21.21 4.26 21.80
N PRO A 374 22.56 4.25 21.89
CA PRO A 374 23.30 3.11 22.43
C PRO A 374 22.93 2.77 23.89
N GLU A 375 22.58 3.79 24.71
CA GLU A 375 22.27 3.61 26.13
C GLU A 375 20.75 3.50 26.39
N LYS A 376 19.94 4.34 25.71
CA LYS A 376 18.50 4.46 25.94
C LYS A 376 17.67 3.55 25.05
N GLY A 377 18.29 2.90 24.05
CA GLY A 377 17.57 2.10 23.06
C GLY A 377 16.86 2.97 22.01
N ILE A 378 15.62 2.64 21.70
CA ILE A 378 14.83 3.34 20.67
C ILE A 378 14.18 4.59 21.26
N VAL A 379 14.58 5.77 20.76
CA VAL A 379 14.04 7.07 21.16
C VAL A 379 13.13 7.59 20.05
N ILE A 380 11.86 7.83 20.38
CA ILE A 380 10.80 8.27 19.45
C ILE A 380 10.25 9.62 19.88
N ASP A 381 10.08 10.54 18.93
CA ASP A 381 9.35 11.79 19.12
C ASP A 381 7.84 11.56 18.91
N PRO A 382 7.03 11.67 19.99
CA PRO A 382 5.60 11.40 19.91
C PRO A 382 4.84 12.44 19.07
N GLU A 383 5.31 13.69 18.99
CA GLU A 383 4.65 14.75 18.21
C GLU A 383 4.84 14.50 16.71
N VAL A 384 6.05 14.14 16.31
CA VAL A 384 6.33 13.74 14.91
C VAL A 384 5.52 12.51 14.56
N ASN A 385 5.48 11.50 15.44
CA ASN A 385 4.68 10.30 15.20
C ASN A 385 3.19 10.63 15.02
N CYS A 386 2.63 11.44 15.90
CA CYS A 386 1.22 11.87 15.81
C CYS A 386 0.92 12.58 14.49
N ARG A 387 1.77 13.52 14.06
CA ARG A 387 1.62 14.28 12.81
C ARG A 387 1.61 13.37 11.58
N TRP A 388 2.40 12.33 11.56
CA TRP A 388 2.43 11.36 10.46
C TRP A 388 1.26 10.37 10.49
N SER A 389 0.77 10.00 11.67
CA SER A 389 -0.18 8.91 11.84
C SER A 389 -1.64 9.33 11.74
N PHE A 390 -1.93 10.60 11.99
CA PHE A 390 -3.31 11.08 12.06
C PHE A 390 -3.57 12.17 11.03
N SER A 391 -4.71 12.08 10.37
CA SER A 391 -5.32 13.13 9.56
C SER A 391 -6.81 13.11 9.84
N ASP A 392 -7.39 14.29 10.02
CA ASP A 392 -8.84 14.43 10.10
C ASP A 392 -9.48 14.09 8.76
N LEU A 393 -10.59 13.41 8.81
CA LEU A 393 -11.37 13.13 7.62
C LEU A 393 -12.04 14.44 7.16
N LYS A 394 -11.70 14.90 5.97
CA LYS A 394 -12.30 16.11 5.40
C LYS A 394 -13.79 15.90 5.13
N PRO A 395 -14.62 16.95 5.20
CA PRO A 395 -16.06 16.84 4.93
C PRO A 395 -16.36 16.15 3.59
N GLU A 396 -15.64 16.53 2.52
CA GLU A 396 -15.79 15.94 1.19
C GLU A 396 -15.37 14.46 1.11
N CYS A 397 -14.56 13.99 2.06
CA CYS A 397 -14.17 12.59 2.12
C CYS A 397 -15.25 11.70 2.71
N ARG A 398 -16.16 12.24 3.51
CA ARG A 398 -17.26 11.47 4.13
C ARG A 398 -18.22 10.89 3.09
N SER A 399 -18.48 11.62 2.01
CA SER A 399 -19.31 11.17 0.89
C SER A 399 -18.52 10.46 -0.22
N CYS A 400 -17.20 10.28 -0.06
CA CYS A 400 -16.37 9.65 -1.06
C CYS A 400 -16.48 8.13 -1.01
N ARG A 401 -16.84 7.48 -2.14
CA ARG A 401 -16.91 6.01 -2.26
C ARG A 401 -15.60 5.27 -1.92
N ASN A 402 -14.48 5.98 -1.91
CA ASN A 402 -13.17 5.42 -1.62
C ASN A 402 -12.69 5.72 -0.19
N VAL A 403 -13.56 6.21 0.70
CA VAL A 403 -13.17 6.63 2.05
C VAL A 403 -12.47 5.51 2.82
N LEU A 404 -12.97 4.29 2.77
CA LEU A 404 -12.36 3.14 3.46
C LEU A 404 -11.01 2.71 2.89
N ARG A 405 -10.73 3.06 1.62
CA ARG A 405 -9.47 2.71 0.97
C ARG A 405 -8.35 3.66 1.31
N CYS A 406 -8.67 4.93 1.56
CA CYS A 406 -7.66 5.97 1.75
C CYS A 406 -7.74 6.72 3.08
N MET A 407 -8.92 6.81 3.73
CA MET A 407 -9.15 7.52 5.00
C MET A 407 -8.51 8.91 5.08
N ASN A 408 -8.37 9.62 3.94
CA ASN A 408 -7.58 10.84 3.80
C ASN A 408 -6.09 10.68 4.21
N MET A 409 -5.56 9.46 4.17
CA MET A 409 -4.19 9.13 4.62
C MET A 409 -3.33 8.55 3.49
N GLN A 410 -3.38 9.16 2.29
CA GLN A 410 -2.65 8.64 1.13
C GLN A 410 -1.17 8.95 1.19
N CYS A 411 -0.73 10.10 0.73
CA CYS A 411 0.69 10.45 0.75
C CYS A 411 0.98 11.48 1.85
N LYS A 412 1.42 11.01 3.00
CA LYS A 412 1.75 11.89 4.14
C LYS A 412 2.96 12.78 3.86
N LYS A 413 3.92 12.32 3.03
CA LYS A 413 5.01 13.17 2.57
C LYS A 413 4.48 14.43 1.87
N SER A 414 3.58 14.23 0.91
CA SER A 414 3.00 15.37 0.18
C SER A 414 2.22 16.31 1.09
N GLU A 415 1.52 15.79 2.08
CA GLU A 415 0.77 16.60 3.05
C GLU A 415 1.70 17.38 3.97
N ILE A 416 2.68 16.70 4.59
CA ILE A 416 3.51 17.26 5.67
C ILE A 416 4.67 18.08 5.10
N ILE A 417 5.33 17.59 4.04
CA ILE A 417 6.55 18.17 3.50
C ILE A 417 6.24 19.13 2.34
N ASP A 418 5.40 18.69 1.40
CA ASP A 418 5.13 19.47 0.19
C ASP A 418 3.95 20.44 0.37
N GLY A 419 3.25 20.38 1.52
CA GLY A 419 2.07 21.19 1.82
C GLY A 419 0.88 20.95 0.88
N LYS A 420 0.84 19.77 0.23
CA LYS A 420 -0.15 19.41 -0.79
C LYS A 420 -0.97 18.21 -0.35
N THR A 421 -2.29 18.37 -0.29
CA THR A 421 -3.17 17.22 -0.15
C THR A 421 -3.31 16.50 -1.49
N VAL A 422 -2.91 15.25 -1.53
CA VAL A 422 -3.07 14.41 -2.72
C VAL A 422 -4.35 13.61 -2.58
N CYS A 423 -5.33 13.84 -3.47
CA CYS A 423 -6.44 12.94 -3.68
C CYS A 423 -6.15 12.12 -4.95
N LEU A 424 -6.04 10.79 -4.80
CA LEU A 424 -5.82 9.88 -5.95
C LEU A 424 -7.10 9.71 -6.79
N TYR A 425 -8.24 10.09 -6.22
CA TYR A 425 -9.53 10.06 -6.91
C TYR A 425 -9.86 11.48 -7.34
N ARG A 426 -9.80 11.74 -8.65
CA ARG A 426 -10.15 13.07 -9.19
C ARG A 426 -11.59 13.42 -8.84
N LYS A 427 -11.91 14.72 -8.77
CA LYS A 427 -13.27 15.22 -8.48
C LYS A 427 -14.38 14.60 -9.35
N SER A 428 -14.05 14.12 -10.55
CA SER A 428 -14.98 13.41 -11.45
C SER A 428 -15.36 12.00 -11.01
N GLU A 429 -14.64 11.40 -10.06
CA GLU A 429 -14.90 10.04 -9.58
C GLU A 429 -15.46 10.02 -8.14
N CYS A 430 -15.52 11.19 -7.50
CA CYS A 430 -16.01 11.34 -6.13
C CYS A 430 -17.47 11.86 -6.06
N VAL A 431 -18.15 12.02 -7.20
CA VAL A 431 -19.55 12.45 -7.28
C VAL A 431 -20.46 11.29 -7.65
#